data_474734f62901c44154a37a6a9dd85d8b
#
_entry.id   474734f62901c44154a37a6a9dd85d8b
#
_cell.length_a   1.000
_cell.length_b   1.000
_cell.length_c   1.000
_cell.angle_alpha   90.00
_cell.angle_beta   90.00
_cell.angle_gamma   90.00
#
_symmetry.space_group_name_H-M   'P 1'
#
loop_
_entity.id
_entity.type
_entity.pdbx_description
1 polymer ?
#
loop_
_entity_poly.entity_id
_entity_poly.type
_entity_poly.pdbx_seq_one_letter_code
_entity_poly.pdbx_strand_id
1 'polypeptide(L)'
;WNLLKKEIISKLKTVENLTELNFPEDFHDRLISFFSADEKPANKRVTKDIVEFMCEGDVFDIGGSLWRIVCGNGHSPEHCCLYNEEHGVLISGDQAIPRISSNVSVYLANRHDDPLGDWISSCEKLRDTIPNDTLVLPSHQEPFKGLQERMQQLIDDHHAQLNRLRISLKENVQTIDQLRKVMFDRKLSSIDVVLATGETQAHMNYLLHRKEVHKELDSRGAAHYPYPLSSKDT
;
A
#
# COMPACT_ATOMS: atom_id res chain seq x y z
N TRP A 1 2.41 -15.45 -5.43
CA TRP A 1 3.81 -15.82 -5.20
C TRP A 1 4.59 -15.95 -6.51
N ASN A 2 4.19 -16.80 -7.44
CA ASN A 2 4.93 -17.03 -8.71
C ASN A 2 5.04 -15.78 -9.61
N LEU A 3 4.08 -14.87 -9.59
CA LEU A 3 4.12 -13.59 -10.30
C LEU A 3 5.09 -12.63 -9.63
N LEU A 4 4.99 -12.45 -8.33
CA LEU A 4 5.89 -11.61 -7.53
C LEU A 4 7.34 -12.09 -7.65
N LYS A 5 7.56 -13.41 -7.56
CA LYS A 5 8.86 -14.06 -7.76
C LYS A 5 9.48 -13.73 -9.10
N LYS A 6 8.73 -13.86 -10.22
CA LYS A 6 9.21 -13.53 -11.57
C LYS A 6 9.55 -12.05 -11.72
N GLU A 7 8.78 -11.20 -11.08
CA GLU A 7 8.96 -9.76 -11.13
C GLU A 7 10.19 -9.32 -10.32
N ILE A 8 10.39 -9.86 -9.11
CA ILE A 8 11.62 -9.66 -8.31
C ILE A 8 12.85 -10.11 -9.09
N ILE A 9 12.84 -11.32 -9.68
CA ILE A 9 13.95 -11.83 -10.49
C ILE A 9 14.22 -10.92 -11.69
N SER A 10 13.18 -10.45 -12.38
CA SER A 10 13.33 -9.54 -13.51
C SER A 10 14.01 -8.23 -13.08
N LYS A 11 13.60 -7.66 -11.96
CA LYS A 11 14.15 -6.41 -11.42
C LYS A 11 15.58 -6.58 -10.91
N LEU A 12 15.88 -7.67 -10.23
CA LEU A 12 17.26 -7.98 -9.80
C LEU A 12 18.21 -8.06 -11.02
N LYS A 13 17.76 -8.59 -12.15
CA LYS A 13 18.54 -8.64 -13.38
C LYS A 13 18.77 -7.27 -14.03
N THR A 14 17.94 -6.27 -13.73
CA THR A 14 18.08 -4.91 -14.28
C THR A 14 18.89 -3.98 -13.38
N VAL A 15 19.20 -4.38 -12.15
CA VAL A 15 20.08 -3.61 -11.26
C VAL A 15 21.53 -3.88 -11.70
N GLU A 16 22.03 -3.03 -12.58
CA GLU A 16 23.46 -3.00 -12.93
C GLU A 16 24.26 -2.62 -11.68
N ASN A 17 25.20 -3.51 -11.26
CA ASN A 17 26.14 -3.31 -10.16
C ASN A 17 25.55 -3.26 -8.72
N LEU A 18 24.95 -4.37 -8.27
CA LEU A 18 24.72 -4.58 -6.82
C LEU A 18 26.05 -4.52 -6.01
N THR A 19 27.21 -4.69 -6.65
CA THR A 19 28.52 -4.51 -6.06
C THR A 19 28.78 -3.06 -5.59
N GLU A 20 28.18 -2.05 -6.21
CA GLU A 20 28.22 -0.67 -5.73
C GLU A 20 27.49 -0.47 -4.38
N LEU A 21 26.66 -1.42 -3.99
CA LEU A 21 25.91 -1.44 -2.73
C LEU A 21 26.60 -2.28 -1.65
N ASN A 22 27.90 -2.64 -1.82
CA ASN A 22 28.69 -3.48 -0.93
C ASN A 22 28.14 -4.91 -0.71
N PHE A 23 27.32 -5.42 -1.62
CA PHE A 23 26.95 -6.83 -1.58
C PHE A 23 28.14 -7.71 -2.01
N PRO A 24 28.28 -8.93 -1.45
CA PRO A 24 29.22 -9.91 -1.97
C PRO A 24 29.00 -10.16 -3.47
N GLU A 25 30.09 -10.41 -4.24
CA GLU A 25 29.99 -10.62 -5.70
C GLU A 25 28.99 -11.71 -6.10
N ASP A 26 28.83 -12.72 -5.26
CA ASP A 26 27.91 -13.85 -5.49
C ASP A 26 26.50 -13.64 -4.90
N PHE A 27 26.25 -12.50 -4.22
CA PHE A 27 24.95 -12.23 -3.58
C PHE A 27 23.82 -12.15 -4.59
N HIS A 28 24.05 -11.49 -5.71
CA HIS A 28 23.10 -11.37 -6.81
C HIS A 28 22.67 -12.75 -7.34
N ASP A 29 23.65 -13.64 -7.58
CA ASP A 29 23.39 -14.98 -8.08
C ASP A 29 22.70 -15.86 -7.02
N ARG A 30 23.06 -15.70 -5.75
CA ARG A 30 22.37 -16.38 -4.63
C ARG A 30 20.91 -15.93 -4.49
N LEU A 31 20.66 -14.63 -4.60
CA LEU A 31 19.31 -14.08 -4.52
C LEU A 31 18.47 -14.52 -5.73
N ILE A 32 19.02 -14.46 -6.95
CA ILE A 32 18.37 -15.00 -8.15
C ILE A 32 18.13 -16.50 -7.99
N SER A 33 19.10 -17.27 -7.50
CA SER A 33 18.98 -18.70 -7.27
C SER A 33 17.87 -19.02 -6.27
N PHE A 34 17.81 -18.30 -5.13
CA PHE A 34 16.75 -18.43 -4.12
C PHE A 34 15.36 -18.20 -4.71
N PHE A 35 15.19 -17.09 -5.43
CA PHE A 35 13.91 -16.80 -6.08
C PHE A 35 13.65 -17.65 -7.33
N SER A 36 14.67 -18.26 -7.95
CA SER A 36 14.53 -19.16 -9.11
C SER A 36 14.38 -20.61 -8.72
N ALA A 37 14.73 -21.00 -7.51
CA ALA A 37 14.57 -22.37 -7.03
C ALA A 37 13.12 -22.80 -7.23
N ASP A 38 12.90 -23.57 -8.30
CA ASP A 38 11.67 -24.28 -8.57
C ASP A 38 11.58 -25.46 -7.60
N GLU A 39 11.30 -25.20 -6.35
CA GLU A 39 10.51 -26.15 -5.61
C GLU A 39 9.12 -26.10 -6.28
N LYS A 40 8.97 -26.90 -7.36
CA LYS A 40 7.64 -27.36 -7.72
C LYS A 40 7.06 -27.91 -6.44
N PRO A 41 6.00 -27.33 -5.88
CA PRO A 41 5.26 -28.05 -4.88
C PRO A 41 4.78 -29.29 -5.65
N ALA A 42 5.44 -30.42 -5.41
CA ALA A 42 4.86 -31.71 -5.75
C ALA A 42 3.44 -31.57 -5.21
N ASN A 43 2.42 -31.89 -5.99
CA ASN A 43 0.96 -31.82 -5.72
C ASN A 43 0.55 -32.15 -4.25
N LYS A 44 1.31 -31.73 -3.27
CA LYS A 44 1.02 -31.78 -1.87
C LYS A 44 0.03 -30.66 -1.60
N ARG A 45 -1.20 -31.04 -1.26
CA ARG A 45 -2.13 -30.15 -0.57
C ARG A 45 -1.32 -29.44 0.50
N VAL A 46 -1.28 -28.10 0.45
CA VAL A 46 -0.71 -27.31 1.53
C VAL A 46 -1.49 -27.69 2.78
N THR A 47 -0.85 -28.48 3.66
CA THR A 47 -1.44 -28.83 4.94
C THR A 47 -1.07 -27.74 5.94
N LYS A 48 -1.87 -27.55 6.97
CA LYS A 48 -1.67 -26.53 8.01
C LYS A 48 -0.27 -26.60 8.65
N ASP A 49 0.37 -27.77 8.58
CA ASP A 49 1.69 -28.05 9.14
C ASP A 49 2.87 -27.56 8.26
N ILE A 50 2.59 -26.99 7.08
CA ILE A 50 3.60 -26.47 6.13
C ILE A 50 3.49 -24.94 5.99
N VAL A 51 2.53 -24.29 6.67
CA VAL A 51 2.32 -22.86 6.64
C VAL A 51 2.99 -22.23 7.85
N GLU A 52 4.09 -21.52 7.63
CA GLU A 52 4.67 -20.61 8.62
C GLU A 52 4.05 -19.23 8.43
N PHE A 53 3.60 -18.63 9.52
CA PHE A 53 3.12 -17.27 9.53
C PHE A 53 4.31 -16.34 9.72
N MET A 54 4.42 -15.32 8.87
CA MET A 54 5.39 -14.24 9.01
C MET A 54 4.73 -13.06 9.69
N CYS A 55 5.33 -12.56 10.75
CA CYS A 55 4.83 -11.43 11.54
C CYS A 55 5.79 -10.23 11.47
N GLU A 56 5.27 -9.06 11.79
CA GLU A 56 6.09 -7.86 11.97
C GLU A 56 7.29 -8.15 12.88
N GLY A 57 8.50 -7.82 12.42
CA GLY A 57 9.74 -7.98 13.17
C GLY A 57 10.41 -9.35 13.06
N ASP A 58 9.76 -10.36 12.49
CA ASP A 58 10.40 -11.67 12.23
C ASP A 58 11.64 -11.48 11.35
N VAL A 59 12.66 -12.31 11.60
CA VAL A 59 13.94 -12.27 10.89
C VAL A 59 14.22 -13.61 10.24
N PHE A 60 14.54 -13.58 8.96
CA PHE A 60 14.88 -14.75 8.16
C PHE A 60 16.28 -14.63 7.57
N ASP A 61 17.03 -15.74 7.56
CA ASP A 61 18.25 -15.84 6.77
C ASP A 61 17.89 -16.21 5.34
N ILE A 62 18.17 -15.29 4.40
CA ILE A 62 17.97 -15.51 2.98
C ILE A 62 19.29 -15.29 2.25
N GLY A 63 19.87 -16.39 1.76
CA GLY A 63 21.14 -16.35 1.02
C GLY A 63 22.37 -15.92 1.86
N GLY A 64 22.35 -16.14 3.18
CA GLY A 64 23.39 -15.77 4.13
C GLY A 64 23.31 -14.32 4.61
N SER A 65 22.17 -13.65 4.39
CA SER A 65 21.89 -12.29 4.88
C SER A 65 20.57 -12.27 5.67
N LEU A 66 20.52 -11.47 6.71
CA LEU A 66 19.33 -11.36 7.57
C LEU A 66 18.33 -10.36 7.00
N TRP A 67 17.09 -10.80 6.86
CA TRP A 67 15.98 -9.98 6.38
C TRP A 67 14.91 -9.92 7.45
N ARG A 68 14.50 -8.71 7.79
CA ARG A 68 13.44 -8.45 8.76
C ARG A 68 12.11 -8.15 8.05
N ILE A 69 11.03 -8.72 8.56
CA ILE A 69 9.68 -8.40 8.10
C ILE A 69 9.29 -7.01 8.62
N VAL A 70 8.83 -6.16 7.70
CA VAL A 70 8.19 -4.88 8.01
C VAL A 70 6.82 -4.90 7.35
N CYS A 71 5.75 -4.94 8.13
CA CYS A 71 4.40 -5.01 7.61
C CYS A 71 3.86 -3.61 7.31
N GLY A 72 3.18 -3.46 6.19
CA GLY A 72 2.31 -2.35 5.88
C GLY A 72 0.84 -2.77 5.89
N ASN A 73 -0.07 -1.80 5.85
CA ASN A 73 -1.51 -2.01 5.79
C ASN A 73 -2.15 -1.00 4.84
N GLY A 74 -3.42 -1.15 4.57
CA GLY A 74 -4.22 -0.24 3.77
C GLY A 74 -4.41 -0.69 2.33
N HIS A 75 -3.35 -0.99 1.59
CA HIS A 75 -3.46 -1.62 0.27
C HIS A 75 -3.91 -3.08 0.38
N SER A 76 -3.26 -3.82 1.24
CA SER A 76 -3.68 -5.16 1.68
C SER A 76 -3.41 -5.31 3.18
N PRO A 77 -4.15 -6.17 3.90
CA PRO A 77 -3.85 -6.47 5.28
C PRO A 77 -2.47 -7.10 5.42
N GLU A 78 -1.71 -6.63 6.41
CA GLU A 78 -0.40 -7.21 6.79
C GLU A 78 0.54 -7.43 5.59
N HIS A 79 0.64 -6.40 4.70
CA HIS A 79 1.52 -6.46 3.53
C HIS A 79 2.98 -6.57 3.99
N CYS A 80 3.57 -7.76 3.85
CA CYS A 80 4.94 -8.03 4.27
C CYS A 80 5.95 -7.44 3.30
N CYS A 81 6.77 -6.50 3.79
CA CYS A 81 8.01 -6.05 3.16
C CYS A 81 9.20 -6.78 3.79
N LEU A 82 10.27 -6.98 3.03
CA LEU A 82 11.50 -7.58 3.50
C LEU A 82 12.60 -6.51 3.54
N TYR A 83 13.11 -6.21 4.73
CA TYR A 83 14.16 -5.22 4.92
C TYR A 83 15.48 -5.88 5.34
N ASN A 84 16.52 -5.66 4.54
CA ASN A 84 17.89 -6.01 4.88
C ASN A 84 18.61 -4.73 5.34
N GLU A 85 18.86 -4.64 6.63
CA GLU A 85 19.47 -3.46 7.26
C GLU A 85 20.98 -3.36 6.92
N GLU A 86 21.68 -4.48 6.86
CA GLU A 86 23.12 -4.55 6.60
C GLU A 86 23.47 -3.96 5.22
N HIS A 87 22.65 -4.26 4.22
CA HIS A 87 22.86 -3.84 2.84
C HIS A 87 22.00 -2.63 2.43
N GLY A 88 21.12 -2.15 3.31
CA GLY A 88 20.23 -1.03 3.00
C GLY A 88 19.28 -1.32 1.84
N VAL A 89 18.60 -2.49 1.85
CA VAL A 89 17.66 -2.89 0.79
C VAL A 89 16.30 -3.21 1.37
N LEU A 90 15.25 -2.67 0.76
CA LEU A 90 13.85 -2.95 1.08
C LEU A 90 13.12 -3.55 -0.13
N ILE A 91 12.66 -4.77 -0.04
CA ILE A 91 11.69 -5.34 -0.98
C ILE A 91 10.31 -4.92 -0.49
N SER A 92 9.71 -3.93 -1.14
CA SER A 92 8.50 -3.26 -0.65
C SER A 92 7.19 -3.81 -1.20
N GLY A 93 7.25 -4.63 -2.27
CA GLY A 93 6.01 -4.99 -2.97
C GLY A 93 5.22 -3.76 -3.41
N ASP A 94 3.92 -3.77 -3.13
CA ASP A 94 3.04 -2.63 -3.43
C ASP A 94 3.00 -1.58 -2.30
N GLN A 95 3.70 -1.79 -1.19
CA GLN A 95 3.70 -0.83 -0.08
C GLN A 95 4.45 0.46 -0.41
N ALA A 96 5.44 0.41 -1.30
CA ALA A 96 6.16 1.59 -1.76
C ALA A 96 6.51 1.46 -3.25
N ILE A 97 5.90 2.31 -4.08
CA ILE A 97 6.11 2.38 -5.54
C ILE A 97 6.55 3.81 -5.89
N PRO A 98 7.51 3.99 -6.81
CA PRO A 98 8.19 5.29 -6.97
C PRO A 98 7.30 6.43 -7.50
N ARG A 99 6.34 6.17 -8.41
CA ARG A 99 5.58 7.23 -9.08
C ARG A 99 4.07 7.10 -8.99
N ILE A 100 3.54 5.88 -8.83
CA ILE A 100 2.10 5.65 -8.67
C ILE A 100 1.77 5.33 -7.22
N SER A 101 0.56 5.66 -6.78
CA SER A 101 0.03 5.19 -5.50
C SER A 101 -0.57 3.81 -5.69
N SER A 102 -0.38 2.95 -4.70
CA SER A 102 -1.13 1.71 -4.61
C SER A 102 -2.60 2.00 -4.32
N ASN A 103 -3.49 1.20 -4.86
CA ASN A 103 -4.92 1.36 -4.63
C ASN A 103 -5.25 1.04 -3.16
N VAL A 104 -5.88 1.99 -2.47
CA VAL A 104 -6.36 1.86 -1.09
C VAL A 104 -7.88 1.90 -1.14
N SER A 105 -8.52 0.73 -1.11
CA SER A 105 -9.95 0.60 -1.36
C SER A 105 -10.68 -0.12 -0.23
N VAL A 106 -11.94 0.27 -0.05
CA VAL A 106 -12.91 -0.49 0.76
C VAL A 106 -13.58 -1.53 -0.12
N TYR A 107 -13.58 -2.77 0.32
CA TYR A 107 -14.26 -3.88 -0.33
C TYR A 107 -15.59 -4.20 0.38
N LEU A 108 -16.53 -4.85 -0.34
CA LEU A 108 -17.85 -5.16 0.20
C LEU A 108 -17.83 -5.95 1.51
N ALA A 109 -16.84 -6.81 1.68
CA ALA A 109 -16.67 -7.61 2.90
C ALA A 109 -16.27 -6.75 4.11
N ASN A 110 -15.53 -5.66 3.88
CA ASN A 110 -14.89 -4.83 4.91
C ASN A 110 -15.31 -3.37 4.80
N ARG A 111 -16.59 -3.12 4.50
CA ARG A 111 -17.13 -1.78 4.17
C ARG A 111 -17.05 -0.74 5.30
N HIS A 112 -16.70 -1.15 6.50
CA HIS A 112 -16.60 -0.27 7.68
C HIS A 112 -15.16 -0.01 8.12
N ASP A 113 -14.17 -0.66 7.49
CA ASP A 113 -12.76 -0.49 7.83
C ASP A 113 -12.24 0.91 7.43
N ASP A 114 -11.14 1.33 8.03
CA ASP A 114 -10.42 2.56 7.70
C ASP A 114 -9.07 2.24 7.00
N PRO A 115 -9.08 1.64 5.79
CA PRO A 115 -7.85 1.26 5.12
C PRO A 115 -6.98 2.48 4.76
N LEU A 116 -7.54 3.66 4.62
CA LEU A 116 -6.76 4.87 4.39
C LEU A 116 -6.01 5.31 5.65
N GLY A 117 -6.61 5.20 6.83
CA GLY A 117 -5.92 5.43 8.10
C GLY A 117 -4.77 4.46 8.31
N ASP A 118 -5.00 3.17 8.00
CA ASP A 118 -3.98 2.13 8.06
C ASP A 118 -2.84 2.39 7.07
N TRP A 119 -3.16 2.84 5.84
CA TRP A 119 -2.19 3.20 4.83
C TRP A 119 -1.31 4.38 5.24
N ILE A 120 -1.90 5.46 5.71
CA ILE A 120 -1.18 6.64 6.19
C ILE A 120 -0.24 6.25 7.33
N SER A 121 -0.73 5.52 8.33
CA SER A 121 0.09 5.04 9.46
C SER A 121 1.24 4.14 9.01
N SER A 122 1.03 3.32 7.98
CA SER A 122 2.07 2.46 7.39
C SER A 122 3.12 3.28 6.64
N CYS A 123 2.70 4.31 5.90
CA CYS A 123 3.62 5.24 5.24
C CYS A 123 4.46 6.02 6.28
N GLU A 124 3.84 6.49 7.36
CA GLU A 124 4.54 7.16 8.47
C GLU A 124 5.56 6.21 9.12
N LYS A 125 5.17 4.97 9.42
CA LYS A 125 6.09 3.96 9.97
C LYS A 125 7.29 3.73 9.06
N LEU A 126 7.10 3.50 7.77
CA LEU A 126 8.20 3.29 6.81
C LEU A 126 9.10 4.53 6.71
N ARG A 127 8.51 5.73 6.62
CA ARG A 127 9.25 7.00 6.60
C ARG A 127 10.14 7.16 7.83
N ASP A 128 9.63 6.83 9.00
CA ASP A 128 10.29 7.11 10.27
C ASP A 128 11.28 6.01 10.70
N THR A 129 11.16 4.79 10.13
CA THR A 129 11.97 3.63 10.55
C THR A 129 12.98 3.14 9.53
N ILE A 130 12.81 3.45 8.24
CA ILE A 130 13.73 3.00 7.19
C ILE A 130 14.56 4.18 6.69
N PRO A 131 15.91 4.05 6.63
CA PRO A 131 16.79 5.11 6.14
C PRO A 131 16.47 5.52 4.70
N ASN A 132 16.63 6.80 4.39
CA ASN A 132 16.26 7.39 3.10
C ASN A 132 17.11 6.92 1.93
N ASP A 133 18.35 6.54 2.18
CA ASP A 133 19.30 6.01 1.19
C ASP A 133 19.12 4.52 0.91
N THR A 134 18.15 3.86 1.58
CA THR A 134 17.77 2.47 1.32
C THR A 134 17.35 2.30 -0.14
N LEU A 135 17.87 1.27 -0.81
CA LEU A 135 17.41 0.86 -2.13
C LEU A 135 16.08 0.14 -2.02
N VAL A 136 15.03 0.71 -2.59
CA VAL A 136 13.69 0.13 -2.60
C VAL A 136 13.45 -0.66 -3.88
N LEU A 137 13.03 -1.92 -3.73
CA LEU A 137 12.67 -2.83 -4.81
C LEU A 137 11.13 -3.03 -4.80
N PRO A 138 10.37 -2.22 -5.57
CA PRO A 138 8.92 -2.29 -5.60
C PRO A 138 8.43 -3.42 -6.51
N SER A 139 7.13 -3.80 -6.40
CA SER A 139 6.47 -4.73 -7.33
C SER A 139 6.29 -4.14 -8.73
N HIS A 140 6.10 -2.83 -8.83
CA HIS A 140 5.88 -2.09 -10.08
C HIS A 140 6.90 -0.97 -10.26
N GLN A 141 7.20 -0.67 -11.53
CA GLN A 141 8.18 0.34 -11.93
C GLN A 141 9.63 -0.03 -11.54
N GLU A 142 10.55 0.91 -11.59
CA GLU A 142 11.97 0.70 -11.34
C GLU A 142 12.33 0.77 -9.85
N PRO A 143 13.44 0.16 -9.44
CA PRO A 143 14.05 0.39 -8.13
C PRO A 143 14.35 1.88 -7.92
N PHE A 144 14.27 2.35 -6.67
CA PHE A 144 14.48 3.76 -6.34
C PHE A 144 15.13 3.94 -4.96
N LYS A 145 15.64 5.15 -4.71
CA LYS A 145 16.03 5.68 -3.39
C LYS A 145 15.16 6.90 -3.06
N GLY A 146 15.22 7.37 -1.82
CA GLY A 146 14.36 8.47 -1.38
C GLY A 146 13.01 7.97 -0.83
N LEU A 147 13.07 6.89 -0.04
CA LEU A 147 11.85 6.30 0.55
C LEU A 147 11.09 7.29 1.43
N GLN A 148 11.81 8.07 2.24
CA GLN A 148 11.20 8.99 3.20
C GLN A 148 10.40 10.09 2.49
N GLU A 149 10.98 10.71 1.46
CA GLU A 149 10.30 11.70 0.63
C GLU A 149 9.12 11.08 -0.10
N ARG A 150 9.27 9.84 -0.59
CA ARG A 150 8.18 9.16 -1.28
C ARG A 150 7.01 8.85 -0.36
N MET A 151 7.27 8.37 0.86
CA MET A 151 6.22 8.13 1.86
C MET A 151 5.52 9.43 2.25
N GLN A 152 6.27 10.52 2.47
CA GLN A 152 5.69 11.82 2.77
C GLN A 152 4.81 12.32 1.62
N GLN A 153 5.27 12.19 0.37
CA GLN A 153 4.47 12.56 -0.80
C GLN A 153 3.13 11.80 -0.85
N LEU A 154 3.14 10.48 -0.60
CA LEU A 154 1.90 9.68 -0.57
C LEU A 154 0.93 10.16 0.51
N ILE A 155 1.46 10.49 1.70
CA ILE A 155 0.65 11.04 2.80
C ILE A 155 0.03 12.38 2.39
N ASP A 156 0.83 13.28 1.82
CA ASP A 156 0.40 14.62 1.40
C ASP A 156 -0.65 14.55 0.29
N ASP A 157 -0.48 13.64 -0.68
CA ASP A 157 -1.43 13.43 -1.78
C ASP A 157 -2.81 12.99 -1.24
N HIS A 158 -2.85 12.05 -0.28
CA HIS A 158 -4.10 11.64 0.36
C HIS A 158 -4.73 12.75 1.19
N HIS A 159 -3.93 13.52 1.93
CA HIS A 159 -4.45 14.68 2.66
C HIS A 159 -4.99 15.78 1.73
N ALA A 160 -4.38 15.98 0.56
CA ALA A 160 -4.90 16.89 -0.45
C ALA A 160 -6.27 16.40 -1.00
N GLN A 161 -6.42 15.10 -1.27
CA GLN A 161 -7.71 14.52 -1.66
C GLN A 161 -8.76 14.65 -0.56
N LEU A 162 -8.42 14.37 0.69
CA LEU A 162 -9.32 14.56 1.84
C LEU A 162 -9.78 16.04 1.95
N ASN A 163 -8.89 17.00 1.71
CA ASN A 163 -9.26 18.41 1.72
C ASN A 163 -10.22 18.78 0.57
N ARG A 164 -10.03 18.24 -0.62
CA ARG A 164 -10.99 18.42 -1.73
C ARG A 164 -12.38 17.90 -1.36
N LEU A 165 -12.47 16.73 -0.73
CA LEU A 165 -13.73 16.17 -0.24
C LEU A 165 -14.36 17.05 0.84
N ARG A 166 -13.57 17.51 1.83
CA ARG A 166 -14.07 18.42 2.89
C ARG A 166 -14.66 19.71 2.32
N ILE A 167 -13.99 20.32 1.35
CA ILE A 167 -14.49 21.54 0.69
C ILE A 167 -15.81 21.25 -0.02
N SER A 168 -15.87 20.20 -0.82
CA SER A 168 -17.06 19.84 -1.58
C SER A 168 -18.26 19.50 -0.69
N LEU A 169 -18.02 18.80 0.42
CA LEU A 169 -19.07 18.42 1.40
C LEU A 169 -19.62 19.61 2.18
N LYS A 170 -18.84 20.69 2.38
CA LYS A 170 -19.34 21.94 2.99
C LYS A 170 -20.36 22.65 2.11
N GLU A 171 -20.25 22.48 0.81
CA GLU A 171 -21.15 23.15 -0.14
C GLU A 171 -22.47 22.38 -0.30
N ASN A 172 -22.41 21.04 -0.33
CA ASN A 172 -23.58 20.21 -0.60
C ASN A 172 -23.45 18.81 0.05
N VAL A 173 -24.59 18.25 0.43
CA VAL A 173 -24.70 16.81 0.76
C VAL A 173 -24.52 15.98 -0.50
N GLN A 174 -23.65 15.00 -0.49
CA GLN A 174 -23.27 14.26 -1.69
C GLN A 174 -23.27 12.74 -1.49
N THR A 175 -23.47 12.02 -2.59
CA THR A 175 -23.32 10.56 -2.68
C THR A 175 -21.89 10.19 -3.01
N ILE A 176 -21.51 8.91 -2.84
CA ILE A 176 -20.17 8.40 -3.22
C ILE A 176 -19.86 8.64 -4.70
N ASP A 177 -20.85 8.50 -5.61
CA ASP A 177 -20.60 8.74 -7.04
C ASP A 177 -20.28 10.21 -7.34
N GLN A 178 -20.92 11.14 -6.63
CA GLN A 178 -20.61 12.57 -6.75
C GLN A 178 -19.21 12.87 -6.19
N LEU A 179 -18.88 12.36 -5.01
CA LEU A 179 -17.58 12.52 -4.37
C LEU A 179 -16.45 11.88 -5.18
N ARG A 180 -16.70 10.73 -5.82
CA ARG A 180 -15.75 10.12 -6.77
C ARG A 180 -15.39 11.07 -7.91
N LYS A 181 -16.36 11.82 -8.45
CA LYS A 181 -16.10 12.82 -9.51
C LYS A 181 -15.31 14.02 -8.99
N VAL A 182 -15.41 14.35 -7.70
CA VAL A 182 -14.57 15.36 -7.05
C VAL A 182 -13.12 14.89 -6.95
N MET A 183 -12.89 13.62 -6.62
CA MET A 183 -11.54 13.05 -6.52
C MET A 183 -10.91 12.80 -7.89
N PHE A 184 -11.68 12.27 -8.84
CA PHE A 184 -11.23 11.82 -10.15
C PHE A 184 -11.98 12.57 -11.25
N ASP A 185 -11.44 13.70 -11.69
CA ASP A 185 -12.03 14.58 -12.71
C ASP A 185 -11.74 14.16 -14.16
N ARG A 186 -11.10 13.00 -14.37
CA ARG A 186 -10.79 12.41 -15.67
C ARG A 186 -11.80 11.35 -16.10
N LYS A 187 -11.85 11.06 -17.39
CA LYS A 187 -12.64 9.92 -17.89
C LYS A 187 -12.04 8.61 -17.39
N LEU A 188 -12.87 7.79 -16.78
CA LEU A 188 -12.50 6.49 -16.22
C LEU A 188 -13.04 5.36 -17.10
N SER A 189 -12.29 4.25 -17.23
CA SER A 189 -12.80 2.99 -17.75
C SER A 189 -13.76 2.34 -16.74
N SER A 190 -14.50 1.30 -17.15
CA SER A 190 -15.42 0.62 -16.23
C SER A 190 -14.71 0.01 -15.01
N ILE A 191 -13.51 -0.52 -15.19
CA ILE A 191 -12.69 -1.07 -14.10
C ILE A 191 -12.21 0.07 -13.19
N ASP A 192 -11.71 1.16 -13.79
CA ASP A 192 -11.25 2.33 -13.02
C ASP A 192 -12.38 2.94 -12.17
N VAL A 193 -13.63 2.93 -12.67
CA VAL A 193 -14.79 3.40 -11.89
C VAL A 193 -14.97 2.57 -10.61
N VAL A 194 -14.82 1.25 -10.69
CA VAL A 194 -14.93 0.37 -9.51
C VAL A 194 -13.82 0.69 -8.50
N LEU A 195 -12.57 0.75 -8.97
CA LEU A 195 -11.42 1.05 -8.12
C LEU A 195 -11.52 2.45 -7.49
N ALA A 196 -11.83 3.47 -8.30
CA ALA A 196 -12.01 4.84 -7.83
C ALA A 196 -13.17 4.98 -6.84
N THR A 197 -14.25 4.19 -7.00
CA THR A 197 -15.37 4.18 -6.04
C THR A 197 -14.93 3.59 -4.69
N GLY A 198 -14.20 2.47 -4.71
CA GLY A 198 -13.65 1.87 -3.50
C GLY A 198 -12.64 2.78 -2.78
N GLU A 199 -11.81 3.49 -3.53
CA GLU A 199 -10.86 4.46 -2.99
C GLU A 199 -11.58 5.70 -2.42
N THR A 200 -12.62 6.20 -3.09
CA THR A 200 -13.46 7.28 -2.55
C THR A 200 -14.13 6.85 -1.24
N GLN A 201 -14.62 5.62 -1.17
CA GLN A 201 -15.21 5.09 0.06
C GLN A 201 -14.16 4.98 1.18
N ALA A 202 -12.90 4.63 0.87
CA ALA A 202 -11.82 4.61 1.85
C ALA A 202 -11.56 6.00 2.44
N HIS A 203 -11.54 7.04 1.60
CA HIS A 203 -11.41 8.42 2.05
C HIS A 203 -12.62 8.87 2.90
N MET A 204 -13.83 8.47 2.52
CA MET A 204 -15.03 8.78 3.31
C MET A 204 -15.04 8.04 4.65
N ASN A 205 -14.61 6.78 4.69
CA ASN A 205 -14.46 6.04 5.95
C ASN A 205 -13.45 6.71 6.88
N TYR A 206 -12.33 7.19 6.33
CA TYR A 206 -11.34 7.97 7.09
C TYR A 206 -11.97 9.19 7.79
N LEU A 207 -12.82 9.95 7.09
CA LEU A 207 -13.53 11.09 7.65
C LEU A 207 -14.62 10.68 8.65
N LEU A 208 -15.33 9.58 8.39
CA LEU A 208 -16.35 9.03 9.29
C LEU A 208 -15.74 8.56 10.62
N HIS A 209 -14.63 7.81 10.59
CA HIS A 209 -13.94 7.33 11.80
C HIS A 209 -13.44 8.49 12.67
N ARG A 210 -13.09 9.63 12.05
CA ARG A 210 -12.68 10.86 12.75
C ARG A 210 -13.85 11.77 13.11
N LYS A 211 -15.09 11.34 12.82
CA LYS A 211 -16.33 12.10 13.10
C LYS A 211 -16.36 13.48 12.41
N GLU A 212 -15.66 13.61 11.30
CA GLU A 212 -15.65 14.83 10.49
C GLU A 212 -16.86 14.94 9.57
N VAL A 213 -17.50 13.83 9.29
CA VAL A 213 -18.73 13.73 8.48
C VAL A 213 -19.66 12.69 9.09
N HIS A 214 -20.94 12.74 8.71
CA HIS A 214 -21.93 11.73 9.04
C HIS A 214 -22.34 10.95 7.79
N LYS A 215 -22.99 9.82 7.99
CA LYS A 215 -23.60 9.03 6.93
C LYS A 215 -25.07 8.89 7.20
N GLU A 216 -25.88 9.28 6.24
CA GLU A 216 -27.33 9.12 6.24
C GLU A 216 -27.77 8.25 5.07
N LEU A 217 -28.87 7.54 5.22
CA LEU A 217 -29.47 6.74 4.14
C LEU A 217 -30.77 7.41 3.70
N ASP A 218 -30.95 7.57 2.39
CA ASP A 218 -32.23 8.02 1.84
C ASP A 218 -33.30 6.89 1.88
N SER A 219 -34.50 7.19 1.46
CA SER A 219 -35.63 6.24 1.43
C SER A 219 -35.41 5.03 0.51
N ARG A 220 -34.38 5.08 -0.37
CA ARG A 220 -33.97 4.00 -1.27
C ARG A 220 -32.73 3.25 -0.76
N GLY A 221 -32.19 3.63 0.41
CA GLY A 221 -30.99 3.06 1.01
C GLY A 221 -29.68 3.58 0.42
N ALA A 222 -29.70 4.64 -0.39
CA ALA A 222 -28.47 5.27 -0.89
C ALA A 222 -27.82 6.13 0.19
N ALA A 223 -26.52 6.00 0.33
CA ALA A 223 -25.75 6.74 1.33
C ALA A 223 -25.47 8.17 0.87
N HIS A 224 -25.71 9.12 1.76
CA HIS A 224 -25.41 10.54 1.63
C HIS A 224 -24.51 10.96 2.80
N TYR A 225 -23.65 11.94 2.56
CA TYR A 225 -22.67 12.40 3.53
C TYR A 225 -22.85 13.89 3.80
N PRO A 226 -23.68 14.26 4.81
CA PRO A 226 -23.74 15.63 5.28
C PRO A 226 -22.45 15.99 6.05
N TYR A 227 -22.01 17.23 5.88
CA TYR A 227 -20.97 17.80 6.72
C TYR A 227 -21.59 18.21 8.07
N PRO A 228 -20.91 18.02 9.22
CA PRO A 228 -21.48 18.43 10.50
C PRO A 228 -21.77 19.94 10.49
N LEU A 229 -22.99 20.33 10.79
CA LEU A 229 -23.30 21.71 11.13
C LEU A 229 -22.44 22.12 12.33
N SER A 230 -21.81 23.27 12.24
CA SER A 230 -21.05 23.79 13.38
C SER A 230 -21.99 23.90 14.58
N SER A 231 -21.53 23.55 15.77
CA SER A 231 -22.27 23.64 17.04
C SER A 231 -22.76 25.05 17.41
N LYS A 232 -22.80 25.98 16.45
CA LYS A 232 -23.33 27.34 16.57
C LYS A 232 -24.75 27.51 16.01
N ASP A 233 -25.33 26.46 15.42
CA ASP A 233 -26.65 26.49 14.80
C ASP A 233 -27.70 25.67 15.59
N THR A 234 -27.44 25.36 16.85
CA THR A 234 -28.38 24.78 17.82
C THR A 234 -28.57 25.70 19.02
#